data_7e5db1ec479fce923afd91390cfcdfe0
#
_entry.id   7e5db1ec479fce923afd91390cfcdfe0
#
_cell.length_a   1.000
_cell.length_b   1.000
_cell.length_c   1.000
_cell.angle_alpha   90.00
_cell.angle_beta   90.00
_cell.angle_gamma   90.00
#
_symmetry.space_group_name_H-M   'P 1'
#
loop_
_entity.id
_entity.type
_entity.pdbx_description
1 polymer ?
#
loop_
_entity_poly.entity_id
_entity_poly.type
_entity_poly.pdbx_seq_one_letter_code
_entity_poly.pdbx_strand_id
1 'polypeptide(L)'
;MKKYAINILVILFLLTPFTLFANGCHANNDTIKVLAIGNSFSQDAVEQYLHELGEAEGITMIIGNMFIGGCSLERHVQNIRNNAPAYAYRKVEKDGEKTFGVVVRVATGLSTCPRISPKPVDSDC
;
A
#
# COMPACT_ATOMS: atom_id res chain seq x y z
N MET A 1 -29.02 -45.40 -30.14
CA MET A 1 -28.30 -45.36 -28.84
C MET A 1 -26.96 -44.60 -28.90
N LYS A 2 -26.14 -44.72 -29.96
CA LYS A 2 -24.84 -44.01 -30.03
C LYS A 2 -24.94 -42.46 -30.13
N LYS A 3 -26.00 -41.91 -30.72
CA LYS A 3 -26.15 -40.43 -30.86
C LYS A 3 -26.41 -39.71 -29.53
N TYR A 4 -27.12 -40.36 -28.60
CA TYR A 4 -27.41 -39.75 -27.28
C TYR A 4 -26.19 -39.79 -26.33
N ALA A 5 -25.34 -40.81 -26.47
CA ALA A 5 -24.13 -40.92 -25.67
C ALA A 5 -23.13 -39.75 -25.93
N ILE A 6 -23.02 -39.32 -27.19
CA ILE A 6 -22.16 -38.19 -27.58
C ILE A 6 -22.70 -36.86 -27.02
N ASN A 7 -24.02 -36.65 -27.10
CA ASN A 7 -24.65 -35.43 -26.57
C ASN A 7 -24.51 -35.32 -25.03
N ILE A 8 -24.67 -36.43 -24.33
CA ILE A 8 -24.48 -36.47 -22.85
C ILE A 8 -23.04 -36.18 -22.49
N LEU A 9 -22.06 -36.68 -23.24
CA LEU A 9 -20.64 -36.43 -23.01
C LEU A 9 -20.26 -34.93 -23.23
N VAL A 10 -20.84 -34.30 -24.25
CA VAL A 10 -20.64 -32.87 -24.55
C VAL A 10 -21.25 -31.99 -23.45
N ILE A 11 -22.45 -32.32 -22.98
CA ILE A 11 -23.12 -31.60 -21.89
C ILE A 11 -22.34 -31.75 -20.58
N LEU A 12 -21.81 -32.91 -20.29
CA LEU A 12 -20.98 -33.14 -19.09
C LEU A 12 -19.66 -32.35 -19.12
N PHE A 13 -19.08 -32.17 -20.31
CA PHE A 13 -17.85 -31.36 -20.48
C PHE A 13 -18.11 -29.85 -20.35
N LEU A 14 -19.32 -29.37 -20.71
CA LEU A 14 -19.73 -27.97 -20.54
C LEU A 14 -20.12 -27.62 -19.10
N LEU A 15 -20.39 -28.61 -18.25
CA LEU A 15 -20.77 -28.45 -16.86
C LEU A 15 -19.58 -28.54 -15.90
N THR A 16 -18.35 -28.79 -16.38
CA THR A 16 -17.18 -28.70 -15.53
C THR A 16 -16.94 -27.24 -15.15
N PRO A 17 -17.05 -26.85 -13.86
CA PRO A 17 -16.68 -25.51 -13.46
C PRO A 17 -15.20 -25.33 -13.79
N PHE A 18 -14.90 -24.39 -14.67
CA PHE A 18 -13.54 -23.93 -14.90
C PHE A 18 -13.07 -23.25 -13.61
N THR A 19 -12.62 -24.06 -12.67
CA THR A 19 -11.95 -23.53 -11.48
C THR A 19 -10.62 -22.93 -11.95
N LEU A 20 -10.61 -21.63 -12.22
CA LEU A 20 -9.41 -20.84 -12.26
C LEU A 20 -8.74 -21.01 -10.90
N PHE A 21 -7.72 -21.86 -10.85
CA PHE A 21 -6.76 -21.81 -9.76
C PHE A 21 -6.02 -20.48 -9.87
N ALA A 22 -6.64 -19.42 -9.32
CA ALA A 22 -5.87 -18.29 -8.90
C ALA A 22 -4.96 -18.80 -7.79
N ASN A 23 -3.73 -19.19 -8.14
CA ASN A 23 -2.66 -19.31 -7.18
C ASN A 23 -2.42 -17.90 -6.65
N GLY A 24 -3.21 -17.51 -5.66
CA GLY A 24 -2.94 -16.33 -4.87
C GLY A 24 -1.57 -16.53 -4.27
N CYS A 25 -0.58 -15.73 -4.66
CA CYS A 25 0.62 -15.54 -3.86
C CYS A 25 0.14 -15.35 -2.43
N HIS A 26 0.58 -16.19 -1.52
CA HIS A 26 0.30 -16.06 -0.11
C HIS A 26 0.87 -14.70 0.30
N ALA A 27 -0.01 -13.72 0.46
CA ALA A 27 0.37 -12.43 0.98
C ALA A 27 0.92 -12.71 2.39
N ASN A 28 2.24 -12.57 2.54
CA ASN A 28 2.84 -12.49 3.85
C ASN A 28 2.06 -11.42 4.61
N ASN A 29 1.57 -11.75 5.82
CA ASN A 29 0.86 -10.82 6.71
C ASN A 29 1.77 -9.67 7.21
N ASP A 30 2.83 -9.35 6.48
CA ASP A 30 3.76 -8.28 6.80
C ASP A 30 3.11 -6.93 6.45
N THR A 31 2.89 -6.11 7.44
CA THR A 31 2.39 -4.75 7.25
C THR A 31 3.42 -3.89 6.54
N ILE A 32 3.09 -3.38 5.36
CA ILE A 32 3.92 -2.43 4.63
C ILE A 32 3.82 -1.05 5.29
N LYS A 33 4.97 -0.43 5.56
CA LYS A 33 5.04 0.91 6.13
C LYS A 33 5.62 1.86 5.10
N VAL A 34 4.87 2.90 4.77
CA VAL A 34 5.22 3.91 3.77
C VAL A 34 5.41 5.24 4.47
N LEU A 35 6.49 5.95 4.16
CA LEU A 35 6.67 7.35 4.52
C LEU A 35 6.74 8.19 3.24
N ALA A 36 5.76 9.05 3.06
CA ALA A 36 5.74 10.05 2.00
C ALA A 36 6.25 11.40 2.54
N ILE A 37 6.87 12.19 1.67
CA ILE A 37 7.22 13.58 1.91
C ILE A 37 6.69 14.36 0.71
N GLY A 38 5.71 15.24 0.93
CA GLY A 38 5.09 15.89 -0.21
C GLY A 38 4.13 17.03 0.14
N ASN A 39 3.27 17.32 -0.82
CA ASN A 39 2.29 18.41 -0.77
C ASN A 39 0.87 17.87 -0.98
N SER A 40 -0.07 18.69 -1.47
CA SER A 40 -1.45 18.27 -1.72
C SER A 40 -1.59 17.04 -2.62
N PHE A 41 -0.68 16.83 -3.57
CA PHE A 41 -0.70 15.63 -4.40
C PHE A 41 -0.40 14.36 -3.60
N SER A 42 0.52 14.42 -2.64
CA SER A 42 0.79 13.25 -1.76
C SER A 42 -0.38 12.95 -0.82
N GLN A 43 -1.19 13.94 -0.48
CA GLN A 43 -2.37 13.75 0.35
C GLN A 43 -3.36 12.80 -0.33
N ASP A 44 -3.72 13.08 -1.59
CA ASP A 44 -4.69 12.26 -2.31
C ASP A 44 -4.08 10.95 -2.79
N ALA A 45 -2.90 11.02 -3.42
CA ALA A 45 -2.28 9.86 -4.04
C ALA A 45 -1.84 8.79 -3.03
N VAL A 46 -1.32 9.18 -1.88
CA VAL A 46 -0.69 8.27 -0.93
C VAL A 46 -1.62 7.95 0.25
N GLU A 47 -2.25 8.97 0.85
CA GLU A 47 -3.07 8.75 2.03
C GLU A 47 -4.42 8.08 1.72
N GLN A 48 -4.93 8.24 0.51
CA GLN A 48 -6.20 7.65 0.11
C GLN A 48 -5.99 6.56 -0.92
N TYR A 49 -5.61 6.92 -2.13
CA TYR A 49 -5.60 5.95 -3.24
C TYR A 49 -4.61 4.80 -3.05
N LEU A 50 -3.41 5.05 -2.53
CA LEU A 50 -2.45 3.97 -2.30
C LEU A 50 -2.94 3.01 -1.20
N HIS A 51 -3.55 3.54 -0.12
CA HIS A 51 -4.10 2.71 0.95
C HIS A 51 -5.25 1.84 0.44
N GLU A 52 -6.21 2.44 -0.28
CA GLU A 52 -7.36 1.72 -0.87
C GLU A 52 -6.94 0.64 -1.88
N LEU A 53 -5.93 0.94 -2.72
CA LEU A 53 -5.37 -0.04 -3.66
C LEU A 53 -4.71 -1.21 -2.92
N GLY A 54 -3.95 -0.92 -1.86
CA GLY A 54 -3.36 -1.96 -1.03
C GLY A 54 -4.41 -2.84 -0.38
N GLU A 55 -5.44 -2.24 0.18
CA GLU A 55 -6.56 -2.97 0.79
C GLU A 55 -7.26 -3.89 -0.22
N ALA A 56 -7.52 -3.39 -1.44
CA ALA A 56 -8.13 -4.17 -2.52
C ALA A 56 -7.29 -5.39 -2.93
N GLU A 57 -5.96 -5.30 -2.82
CA GLU A 57 -5.01 -6.41 -3.08
C GLU A 57 -4.72 -7.26 -1.83
N GLY A 58 -5.39 -7.00 -0.72
CA GLY A 58 -5.19 -7.71 0.55
C GLY A 58 -3.87 -7.37 1.24
N ILE A 59 -3.26 -6.23 0.90
CA ILE A 59 -2.01 -5.74 1.50
C ILE A 59 -2.33 -4.79 2.65
N THR A 60 -1.88 -5.12 3.85
CA THR A 60 -2.02 -4.24 5.01
C THR A 60 -0.95 -3.15 4.98
N MET A 61 -1.36 -1.88 5.04
CA MET A 61 -0.46 -0.73 5.01
C MET A 61 -0.63 0.18 6.21
N ILE A 62 0.47 0.83 6.61
CA ILE A 62 0.48 2.03 7.46
C ILE A 62 1.23 3.10 6.69
N ILE A 63 0.61 4.25 6.53
CA ILE A 63 1.17 5.35 5.72
C ILE A 63 1.41 6.56 6.63
N GLY A 64 2.65 7.06 6.65
CA GLY A 64 2.99 8.36 7.19
C GLY A 64 3.21 9.36 6.07
N ASN A 65 2.68 10.57 6.17
CA ASN A 65 2.90 11.64 5.20
C ASN A 65 3.42 12.89 5.90
N MET A 66 4.60 13.33 5.51
CA MET A 66 5.23 14.59 5.91
C MET A 66 4.74 15.68 4.94
N PHE A 67 3.70 16.38 5.34
CA PHE A 67 2.91 17.24 4.48
C PHE A 67 3.24 18.72 4.64
N ILE A 68 3.41 19.44 3.52
CA ILE A 68 3.37 20.91 3.46
C ILE A 68 2.55 21.30 2.21
N GLY A 69 1.42 21.99 2.40
CA GLY A 69 0.58 22.44 1.29
C GLY A 69 1.33 23.33 0.29
N GLY A 70 1.19 23.07 -1.02
CA GLY A 70 1.81 23.85 -2.08
C GLY A 70 3.35 23.88 -2.10
N CYS A 71 4.01 22.98 -1.37
CA CYS A 71 5.45 22.96 -1.25
C CYS A 71 6.14 22.43 -2.51
N SER A 72 7.16 23.14 -2.99
CA SER A 72 8.01 22.67 -4.08
C SER A 72 9.05 21.65 -3.58
N LEU A 73 9.56 20.82 -4.50
CA LEU A 73 10.61 19.86 -4.18
C LEU A 73 11.87 20.52 -3.61
N GLU A 74 12.26 21.66 -4.17
CA GLU A 74 13.40 22.45 -3.69
C GLU A 74 13.23 22.87 -2.23
N ARG A 75 12.04 23.35 -1.87
CA ARG A 75 11.74 23.75 -0.49
C ARG A 75 11.76 22.56 0.47
N HIS A 76 11.29 21.38 0.04
CA HIS A 76 11.44 20.16 0.82
C HIS A 76 12.92 19.85 1.10
N VAL A 77 13.79 19.94 0.08
CA VAL A 77 15.23 19.73 0.23
C VAL A 77 15.85 20.71 1.23
N GLN A 78 15.48 22.00 1.14
CA GLN A 78 15.95 23.01 2.08
C GLN A 78 15.49 22.73 3.53
N ASN A 79 14.22 22.36 3.71
CA ASN A 79 13.68 22.03 5.03
C ASN A 79 14.36 20.82 5.65
N ILE A 80 14.67 19.81 4.83
CA ILE A 80 15.40 18.62 5.28
C ILE A 80 16.83 19.00 5.72
N ARG A 81 17.55 19.73 4.89
CA ARG A 81 18.93 20.16 5.18
C ARG A 81 19.02 21.02 6.44
N ASN A 82 18.03 21.89 6.64
CA ASN A 82 17.98 22.80 7.78
C ASN A 82 17.32 22.17 9.02
N ASN A 83 16.88 20.92 8.94
CA ASN A 83 16.10 20.23 9.97
C ASN A 83 14.93 21.10 10.49
N ALA A 84 14.22 21.74 9.56
CA ALA A 84 13.15 22.69 9.86
C ALA A 84 11.90 21.98 10.40
N PRO A 85 11.25 22.51 11.47
CA PRO A 85 9.98 21.99 11.98
C PRO A 85 8.82 22.51 11.12
N ALA A 86 8.73 22.08 9.86
CA ALA A 86 7.84 22.67 8.86
C ALA A 86 6.73 21.71 8.40
N TYR A 87 6.76 20.44 8.83
CA TYR A 87 5.87 19.42 8.30
C TYR A 87 4.68 19.14 9.23
N ALA A 88 3.49 19.11 8.68
CA ALA A 88 2.35 18.48 9.32
C ALA A 88 2.48 16.95 9.12
N TYR A 89 2.60 16.19 10.19
CA TYR A 89 2.63 14.72 10.11
C TYR A 89 1.21 14.20 10.06
N ARG A 90 0.91 13.44 9.03
CA ARG A 90 -0.38 12.80 8.78
C ARG A 90 -0.16 11.29 8.72
N LYS A 91 -1.03 10.51 9.35
CA LYS A 91 -0.89 9.06 9.41
C LYS A 91 -2.20 8.40 8.99
N VAL A 92 -2.09 7.35 8.19
CA VAL A 92 -3.18 6.43 7.89
C VAL A 92 -2.84 5.10 8.55
N GLU A 93 -3.71 4.65 9.43
CA GLU A 93 -3.57 3.37 10.14
C GLU A 93 -3.99 2.19 9.24
N LYS A 94 -3.83 0.98 9.74
CA LYS A 94 -4.15 -0.26 9.02
C LYS A 94 -5.61 -0.36 8.56
N ASP A 95 -6.50 0.21 9.34
CA ASP A 95 -7.96 0.24 9.12
C ASP A 95 -8.42 1.46 8.31
N GLY A 96 -7.48 2.26 7.80
CA GLY A 96 -7.76 3.48 7.05
C GLY A 96 -8.06 4.70 7.93
N GLU A 97 -8.05 4.59 9.25
CA GLU A 97 -8.25 5.74 10.13
C GLU A 97 -7.12 6.76 9.94
N LYS A 98 -7.51 8.02 9.77
CA LYS A 98 -6.58 9.13 9.50
C LYS A 98 -6.36 9.97 10.76
N THR A 99 -5.12 10.06 11.20
CA THR A 99 -4.71 10.92 12.29
C THR A 99 -3.84 12.07 11.78
N PHE A 100 -4.07 13.27 12.33
CA PHE A 100 -3.34 14.48 11.98
C PHE A 100 -2.51 14.91 13.17
N GLY A 101 -1.22 14.97 12.98
CA GLY A 101 -0.28 15.31 14.04
C GLY A 101 0.25 16.73 13.94
N VAL A 102 1.01 17.08 14.94
CA VAL A 102 1.68 18.37 15.14
C VAL A 102 2.77 18.59 14.11
N VAL A 103 3.22 19.85 13.99
CA VAL A 103 4.36 20.23 13.17
C VAL A 103 5.62 19.49 13.61
N VAL A 104 6.21 18.72 12.71
CA VAL A 104 7.39 17.87 12.98
C VAL A 104 8.55 18.17 12.03
N ARG A 105 9.73 17.72 12.43
CA ARG A 105 10.93 17.66 11.57
C ARG A 105 10.99 16.32 10.87
N VAL A 106 11.69 16.22 9.76
CA VAL A 106 11.86 14.94 9.03
C VAL A 106 12.52 13.89 9.92
N ALA A 107 13.52 14.26 10.71
CA ALA A 107 14.15 13.35 11.68
C ALA A 107 13.16 12.75 12.69
N THR A 108 12.18 13.53 13.15
CA THR A 108 11.12 13.08 14.05
C THR A 108 10.12 12.18 13.31
N GLY A 109 9.71 12.55 12.08
CA GLY A 109 8.83 11.75 11.25
C GLY A 109 9.42 10.37 10.94
N LEU A 110 10.71 10.30 10.64
CA LEU A 110 11.43 9.04 10.43
C LEU A 110 11.52 8.16 11.69
N SER A 111 11.59 8.76 12.87
CA SER A 111 11.64 8.01 14.14
C SER A 111 10.28 7.48 14.57
N THR A 112 9.20 8.16 14.20
CA THR A 112 7.83 7.71 14.45
C THR A 112 7.35 6.66 13.46
N CYS A 113 7.98 6.59 12.27
CA CYS A 113 7.80 5.48 11.36
C CYS A 113 8.66 4.30 11.86
N PRO A 114 8.07 3.19 12.34
CA PRO A 114 8.85 2.08 12.87
C PRO A 114 9.85 1.61 11.80
N ARG A 115 11.12 1.58 12.18
CA ARG A 115 12.23 1.20 11.29
C ARG A 115 11.96 -0.18 10.69
N ILE A 116 11.91 -0.26 9.37
CA ILE A 116 11.87 -1.55 8.66
C ILE A 116 13.27 -2.14 8.81
N SER A 117 13.42 -3.18 9.62
CA SER A 117 14.59 -4.03 9.51
C SER A 117 14.50 -4.72 8.14
N PRO A 118 15.51 -4.59 7.28
CA PRO A 118 15.52 -5.35 6.03
C PRO A 118 15.53 -6.83 6.41
N LYS A 119 14.42 -7.52 6.14
CA LYS A 119 14.41 -8.97 6.15
C LYS A 119 15.28 -9.43 4.98
N PRO A 120 16.18 -10.42 5.16
CA PRO A 120 16.89 -10.99 4.03
C PRO A 120 15.85 -11.47 3.01
N VAL A 121 16.07 -11.10 1.75
CA VAL A 121 15.29 -11.60 0.63
C VAL A 121 15.62 -13.08 0.54
N ASP A 122 14.72 -13.91 1.04
CA ASP A 122 14.78 -15.34 0.79
C ASP A 122 14.58 -15.53 -0.72
N SER A 123 15.62 -16.06 -1.35
CA SER A 123 15.74 -16.26 -2.80
C SER A 123 14.98 -17.50 -3.26
N ASP A 124 13.76 -17.71 -2.76
CA ASP A 124 12.92 -18.84 -3.15
C ASP A 124 11.58 -18.31 -3.73
N CYS A 125 11.63 -18.03 -5.02
CA CYS A 125 10.51 -18.12 -5.98
C CYS A 125 11.05 -18.58 -7.33
#